data_239a56acf05559c52bb2263ffd28af67
#
_entry.id   239a56acf05559c52bb2263ffd28af67
#
_cell.length_a   1.000
_cell.length_b   1.000
_cell.length_c   1.000
_cell.angle_alpha   90.00
_cell.angle_beta   90.00
_cell.angle_gamma   90.00
#
_symmetry.space_group_name_H-M   'P 1'
#
loop_
_entity.id
_entity.type
_entity.pdbx_description
1 polymer ?
#
loop_
_entity_poly.entity_id
_entity_poly.type
_entity_poly.pdbx_seq_one_letter_code
_entity_poly.pdbx_strand_id
1 'polypeptide(L)'
;MTGHTGGLRALADEAGRGPEVSGAAPGQRLSHSDGPWTRAAGGAEVMRTQLACLKAEFETAHEGVAGGGEGLSVVGVLATVRTSWERRIEATRDECGSLAGPLRAVARTQGEHDTAIGSGIAAVDAGVDAGVDAGVVR
;
A
#
# COMPACT_ATOMS: atom_id res chain seq x y z
N MET A 1 21.49 -14.83 -25.87
CA MET A 1 20.08 -14.32 -25.74
C MET A 1 19.34 -15.31 -24.84
N THR A 2 19.35 -15.10 -23.57
CA THR A 2 18.70 -15.98 -22.59
C THR A 2 17.83 -15.12 -21.66
N GLY A 3 16.59 -15.45 -21.67
CA GLY A 3 15.41 -14.74 -21.32
C GLY A 3 15.23 -14.34 -19.86
N HIS A 4 14.68 -13.17 -19.73
CA HIS A 4 14.26 -12.47 -18.51
C HIS A 4 12.82 -12.85 -18.08
N THR A 5 12.48 -14.14 -18.12
CA THR A 5 11.13 -14.62 -17.76
C THR A 5 10.99 -15.12 -16.31
N GLY A 6 12.06 -15.03 -15.50
CA GLY A 6 12.05 -15.52 -14.11
C GLY A 6 11.35 -14.61 -13.09
N GLY A 7 11.33 -13.31 -13.32
CA GLY A 7 10.86 -12.34 -12.32
C GLY A 7 9.33 -12.27 -12.13
N LEU A 8 8.57 -12.48 -13.21
CA LEU A 8 7.11 -12.38 -13.15
C LEU A 8 6.45 -13.62 -12.52
N ARG A 9 7.08 -14.80 -12.61
CA ARG A 9 6.58 -15.99 -11.94
C ARG A 9 6.75 -15.97 -10.44
N ALA A 10 7.84 -15.37 -9.93
CA ALA A 10 8.07 -15.23 -8.50
C ALA A 10 7.04 -14.29 -7.84
N LEU A 11 6.64 -13.22 -8.50
CA LEU A 11 5.60 -12.30 -8.01
C LEU A 11 4.19 -12.92 -8.03
N ALA A 12 3.91 -13.80 -8.98
CA ALA A 12 2.63 -14.50 -9.05
C ALA A 12 2.49 -15.59 -7.95
N ASP A 13 3.58 -16.23 -7.57
CA ASP A 13 3.60 -17.27 -6.53
C ASP A 13 3.44 -16.65 -5.12
N GLU A 14 3.93 -15.44 -4.92
CA GLU A 14 3.77 -14.70 -3.66
C GLU A 14 2.34 -14.15 -3.47
N ALA A 15 1.68 -13.78 -4.55
CA ALA A 15 0.28 -13.31 -4.53
C ALA A 15 -0.74 -14.45 -4.27
N GLY A 16 -0.36 -15.71 -4.54
CA GLY A 16 -1.21 -16.89 -4.34
C GLY A 16 -1.16 -17.47 -2.92
N ARG A 17 -0.25 -17.02 -2.07
CA ARG A 17 -0.21 -17.44 -0.67
C ARG A 17 -1.19 -16.60 0.13
N GLY A 18 -2.47 -16.98 0.09
CA GLY A 18 -3.48 -16.49 1.01
C GLY A 18 -3.04 -16.72 2.46
N PRO A 19 -3.49 -15.87 3.42
CA PRO A 19 -3.16 -16.08 4.82
C PRO A 19 -3.65 -17.48 5.22
N GLU A 20 -2.72 -18.33 5.62
CA GLU A 20 -3.06 -19.60 6.24
C GLU A 20 -3.97 -19.30 7.43
N VAL A 21 -5.22 -19.72 7.35
CA VAL A 21 -6.16 -19.66 8.48
C VAL A 21 -5.67 -20.71 9.48
N SER A 22 -4.65 -20.33 10.23
CA SER A 22 -4.20 -21.08 11.40
C SER A 22 -5.36 -21.06 12.38
N GLY A 23 -5.94 -22.23 12.67
CA GLY A 23 -7.07 -22.37 13.56
C GLY A 23 -6.81 -21.63 14.86
N ALA A 24 -7.53 -20.54 15.07
CA ALA A 24 -7.42 -19.73 16.27
C ALA A 24 -7.88 -20.58 17.47
N ALA A 25 -7.00 -20.75 18.45
CA ALA A 25 -7.37 -21.31 19.74
C ALA A 25 -8.48 -20.43 20.38
N PRO A 26 -9.46 -21.01 21.09
CA PRO A 26 -10.52 -20.24 21.73
C PRO A 26 -9.89 -19.26 22.74
N GLY A 27 -10.03 -17.96 22.50
CA GLY A 27 -9.47 -16.89 23.30
C GLY A 27 -8.46 -15.98 22.58
N GLN A 28 -8.06 -16.28 21.35
CA GLN A 28 -7.22 -15.38 20.57
C GLN A 28 -8.07 -14.21 20.05
N ARG A 29 -7.83 -13.01 20.64
CA ARG A 29 -8.36 -11.76 20.10
C ARG A 29 -7.97 -11.65 18.64
N LEU A 30 -8.94 -11.48 17.75
CA LEU A 30 -8.73 -10.98 16.39
C LEU A 30 -8.17 -9.55 16.50
N SER A 31 -6.88 -9.45 16.72
CA SER A 31 -6.16 -8.19 16.63
C SER A 31 -5.89 -7.94 15.16
N HIS A 32 -6.64 -7.04 14.54
CA HIS A 32 -6.21 -6.42 13.31
C HIS A 32 -5.00 -5.56 13.66
N SER A 33 -3.81 -6.16 13.54
CA SER A 33 -2.58 -5.36 13.52
C SER A 33 -2.74 -4.28 12.44
N ASP A 34 -2.18 -3.10 12.63
CA ASP A 34 -2.21 -1.92 11.72
C ASP A 34 -1.78 -2.22 10.27
N GLY A 35 -1.77 -3.48 9.95
CA GLY A 35 -1.08 -4.15 8.92
C GLY A 35 -1.36 -3.63 7.51
N PRO A 36 -2.51 -3.85 6.88
CA PRO A 36 -2.62 -3.66 5.44
C PRO A 36 -2.65 -2.17 5.05
N TRP A 37 -3.39 -1.35 5.75
CA TRP A 37 -3.55 0.07 5.41
C TRP A 37 -2.32 0.90 5.71
N THR A 38 -1.66 0.63 6.84
CA THR A 38 -0.39 1.29 7.19
C THR A 38 0.72 0.88 6.23
N ARG A 39 0.78 -0.40 5.82
CA ARG A 39 1.73 -0.87 4.80
C ARG A 39 1.44 -0.24 3.44
N ALA A 40 0.18 -0.14 3.04
CA ALA A 40 -0.21 0.52 1.80
C ALA A 40 0.17 2.01 1.79
N ALA A 41 -0.04 2.72 2.90
CA ALA A 41 0.38 4.10 3.06
C ALA A 41 1.91 4.25 2.95
N GLY A 42 2.68 3.39 3.61
CA GLY A 42 4.13 3.35 3.50
C GLY A 42 4.61 3.04 2.09
N GLY A 43 3.97 2.09 1.41
CA GLY A 43 4.23 1.76 0.00
C GLY A 43 4.01 2.96 -0.92
N ALA A 44 2.93 3.70 -0.73
CA ALA A 44 2.63 4.91 -1.50
C ALA A 44 3.72 6.00 -1.31
N GLU A 45 4.25 6.18 -0.10
CA GLU A 45 5.34 7.12 0.16
C GLU A 45 6.66 6.69 -0.48
N VAL A 46 6.98 5.40 -0.41
CA VAL A 46 8.16 4.84 -1.10
C VAL A 46 8.05 5.05 -2.60
N MET A 47 6.90 4.73 -3.21
CA MET A 47 6.66 4.96 -4.64
C MET A 47 6.76 6.44 -5.01
N ARG A 48 6.22 7.34 -4.20
CA ARG A 48 6.36 8.78 -4.40
C ARG A 48 7.83 9.21 -4.47
N THR A 49 8.65 8.70 -3.58
CA THR A 49 10.09 9.00 -3.53
C THR A 49 10.82 8.42 -4.75
N GLN A 50 10.53 7.17 -5.10
CA GLN A 50 11.12 6.51 -6.26
C GLN A 50 10.75 7.22 -7.57
N LEU A 51 9.51 7.67 -7.73
CA LEU A 51 9.07 8.42 -8.90
C LEU A 51 9.76 9.79 -9.01
N ALA A 52 10.08 10.44 -7.89
CA ALA A 52 10.87 11.68 -7.90
C ALA A 52 12.30 11.43 -8.38
N CYS A 53 12.95 10.36 -7.92
CA CYS A 53 14.27 9.95 -8.41
C CYS A 53 14.23 9.58 -9.90
N LEU A 54 13.25 8.76 -10.31
CA LEU A 54 13.05 8.36 -11.69
C LEU A 54 12.89 9.56 -12.63
N LYS A 55 12.15 10.60 -12.21
CA LYS A 55 11.99 11.82 -13.00
C LYS A 55 13.33 12.49 -13.23
N ALA A 56 14.15 12.67 -12.19
CA ALA A 56 15.45 13.29 -12.30
C ALA A 56 16.41 12.50 -13.22
N GLU A 57 16.43 11.17 -13.09
CA GLU A 57 17.21 10.28 -13.96
C GLU A 57 16.73 10.36 -15.41
N PHE A 58 15.41 10.41 -15.62
CA PHE A 58 14.81 10.52 -16.94
C PHE A 58 15.17 11.86 -17.62
N GLU A 59 15.16 12.96 -16.87
CA GLU A 59 15.59 14.27 -17.35
C GLU A 59 17.07 14.24 -17.76
N THR A 60 17.93 13.73 -16.90
CA THR A 60 19.38 13.61 -17.15
C THR A 60 19.69 12.71 -18.35
N ALA A 61 19.01 11.57 -18.48
CA ALA A 61 19.21 10.64 -19.60
C ALA A 61 18.84 11.24 -20.96
N HIS A 62 18.03 12.29 -21.00
CA HIS A 62 17.61 12.95 -22.23
C HIS A 62 18.33 14.29 -22.47
N GLU A 63 19.31 14.64 -21.62
CA GLU A 63 20.14 15.83 -21.86
C GLU A 63 20.93 15.71 -23.16
N GLY A 64 20.99 16.77 -23.91
CA GLY A 64 21.75 16.83 -25.18
C GLY A 64 21.06 16.20 -26.39
N VAL A 65 19.99 15.45 -26.25
CA VAL A 65 19.29 14.79 -27.37
C VAL A 65 18.78 15.84 -28.39
N ALA A 66 18.27 16.96 -27.90
CA ALA A 66 17.77 18.05 -28.77
C ALA A 66 18.90 18.69 -29.61
N GLY A 67 20.06 18.91 -29.02
CA GLY A 67 21.23 19.53 -29.70
C GLY A 67 21.95 18.57 -30.64
N GLY A 68 21.97 17.27 -30.34
CA GLY A 68 22.62 16.23 -31.15
C GLY A 68 21.83 15.83 -32.41
N GLY A 69 20.57 16.21 -32.51
CA GLY A 69 19.67 15.79 -33.58
C GLY A 69 19.10 16.93 -34.41
N GLU A 70 19.78 18.07 -34.48
CA GLU A 70 19.31 19.22 -35.27
C GLU A 70 19.01 18.85 -36.72
N GLY A 71 17.81 19.21 -37.21
CA GLY A 71 17.34 18.89 -38.55
C GLY A 71 16.63 17.55 -38.71
N LEU A 72 16.58 16.69 -37.69
CA LEU A 72 15.83 15.44 -37.73
C LEU A 72 14.42 15.64 -37.17
N SER A 73 13.40 15.39 -38.00
CA SER A 73 11.99 15.49 -37.57
C SER A 73 11.63 14.56 -36.40
N VAL A 74 12.34 13.44 -36.26
CA VAL A 74 12.16 12.47 -35.19
C VAL A 74 12.46 13.09 -33.81
N VAL A 75 13.35 14.07 -33.71
CA VAL A 75 13.70 14.73 -32.43
C VAL A 75 12.50 15.48 -31.85
N GLY A 76 11.69 16.13 -32.70
CA GLY A 76 10.45 16.79 -32.28
C GLY A 76 9.42 15.81 -31.72
N VAL A 77 9.30 14.62 -32.31
CA VAL A 77 8.43 13.56 -31.83
C VAL A 77 8.92 13.04 -30.46
N LEU A 78 10.22 12.78 -30.35
CA LEU A 78 10.85 12.34 -29.08
C LEU A 78 10.65 13.36 -27.97
N ALA A 79 10.78 14.66 -28.24
CA ALA A 79 10.53 15.72 -27.27
C ALA A 79 9.06 15.69 -26.77
N THR A 80 8.10 15.47 -27.67
CA THR A 80 6.68 15.35 -27.32
C THR A 80 6.42 14.13 -26.45
N VAL A 81 6.99 12.99 -26.81
CA VAL A 81 6.89 11.76 -26.03
C VAL A 81 7.51 11.94 -24.64
N ARG A 82 8.71 12.52 -24.57
CA ARG A 82 9.38 12.85 -23.31
C ARG A 82 8.49 13.69 -22.40
N THR A 83 7.96 14.81 -22.89
CA THR A 83 7.06 15.68 -22.10
C THR A 83 5.80 14.95 -21.63
N SER A 84 5.28 14.01 -22.42
CA SER A 84 4.14 13.17 -22.03
C SER A 84 4.50 12.24 -20.86
N TRP A 85 5.69 11.63 -20.90
CA TRP A 85 6.16 10.77 -19.82
C TRP A 85 6.46 11.54 -18.53
N GLU A 86 7.10 12.69 -18.61
CA GLU A 86 7.37 13.57 -17.47
C GLU A 86 6.06 13.92 -16.74
N ARG A 87 5.02 14.30 -17.48
CA ARG A 87 3.69 14.58 -16.91
C ARG A 87 3.06 13.35 -16.24
N ARG A 88 3.20 12.17 -16.83
CA ARG A 88 2.66 10.92 -16.25
C ARG A 88 3.37 10.56 -14.95
N ILE A 89 4.70 10.69 -14.91
CA ILE A 89 5.49 10.44 -13.69
C ILE A 89 5.07 11.41 -12.60
N GLU A 90 4.90 12.70 -12.89
CA GLU A 90 4.42 13.69 -11.92
C GLU A 90 3.02 13.37 -11.42
N ALA A 91 2.08 13.11 -12.30
CA ALA A 91 0.71 12.77 -11.92
C ALA A 91 0.66 11.54 -11.01
N THR A 92 1.41 10.47 -11.35
CA THR A 92 1.48 9.27 -10.51
C THR A 92 2.13 9.53 -9.16
N ARG A 93 3.19 10.35 -9.12
CA ARG A 93 3.85 10.77 -7.86
C ARG A 93 2.87 11.53 -6.95
N ASP A 94 2.10 12.44 -7.52
CA ASP A 94 1.15 13.27 -6.77
C ASP A 94 -0.04 12.42 -6.28
N GLU A 95 -0.50 11.45 -7.08
CA GLU A 95 -1.49 10.46 -6.68
C GLU A 95 -0.99 9.62 -5.49
N CYS A 96 0.22 9.09 -5.55
CA CYS A 96 0.83 8.36 -4.42
C CYS A 96 0.91 9.24 -3.16
N GLY A 97 1.24 10.53 -3.33
CA GLY A 97 1.24 11.48 -2.22
C GLY A 97 -0.13 11.72 -1.59
N SER A 98 -1.17 11.76 -2.42
CA SER A 98 -2.55 11.96 -1.97
C SER A 98 -3.13 10.74 -1.25
N LEU A 99 -2.67 9.53 -1.56
CA LEU A 99 -3.17 8.29 -0.98
C LEU A 99 -2.67 8.02 0.44
N ALA A 100 -1.45 8.42 0.79
CA ALA A 100 -0.82 8.08 2.05
C ALA A 100 -1.61 8.57 3.28
N GLY A 101 -2.14 9.79 3.23
CA GLY A 101 -2.94 10.37 4.30
C GLY A 101 -4.26 9.64 4.56
N PRO A 102 -5.13 9.50 3.55
CA PRO A 102 -6.37 8.74 3.67
C PRO A 102 -6.18 7.30 4.14
N LEU A 103 -5.17 6.58 3.63
CA LEU A 103 -4.87 5.21 4.05
C LEU A 103 -4.51 5.14 5.55
N ARG A 104 -3.75 6.09 6.07
CA ARG A 104 -3.49 6.20 7.51
C ARG A 104 -4.73 6.55 8.32
N ALA A 105 -5.61 7.39 7.77
CA ALA A 105 -6.88 7.70 8.42
C ALA A 105 -7.75 6.45 8.56
N VAL A 106 -7.88 5.65 7.50
CA VAL A 106 -8.60 4.36 7.53
C VAL A 106 -7.99 3.43 8.57
N ALA A 107 -6.65 3.30 8.63
CA ALA A 107 -5.97 2.47 9.62
C ALA A 107 -6.35 2.85 11.06
N ARG A 108 -6.37 4.15 11.38
CA ARG A 108 -6.75 4.66 12.71
C ARG A 108 -8.21 4.36 13.03
N THR A 109 -9.11 4.68 12.11
CA THR A 109 -10.56 4.45 12.32
C THR A 109 -10.86 2.97 12.55
N GLN A 110 -10.21 2.06 11.82
CA GLN A 110 -10.36 0.62 12.05
C GLN A 110 -9.83 0.21 13.42
N GLY A 111 -8.66 0.70 13.83
CA GLY A 111 -8.12 0.42 15.17
C GLY A 111 -9.03 0.93 16.30
N GLU A 112 -9.66 2.09 16.14
CA GLU A 112 -10.64 2.63 17.08
C GLU A 112 -11.89 1.75 17.17
N HIS A 113 -12.41 1.29 16.03
CA HIS A 113 -13.56 0.37 15.98
C HIS A 113 -13.22 -0.98 16.62
N ASP A 114 -12.07 -1.58 16.33
CA ASP A 114 -11.65 -2.84 16.93
C ASP A 114 -11.51 -2.74 18.45
N THR A 115 -11.00 -1.62 18.95
CA THR A 115 -10.90 -1.35 20.38
C THR A 115 -12.28 -1.20 21.03
N ALA A 116 -13.20 -0.49 20.38
CA ALA A 116 -14.56 -0.30 20.86
C ALA A 116 -15.35 -1.62 20.91
N ILE A 117 -15.23 -2.44 19.87
CA ILE A 117 -15.84 -3.78 19.80
C ILE A 117 -15.25 -4.69 20.88
N GLY A 118 -13.91 -4.71 21.03
CA GLY A 118 -13.24 -5.50 22.06
C GLY A 118 -13.68 -5.13 23.48
N SER A 119 -13.85 -3.84 23.74
CA SER A 119 -14.38 -3.34 25.03
C SER A 119 -15.85 -3.72 25.25
N GLY A 120 -16.66 -3.67 24.20
CA GLY A 120 -18.07 -4.10 24.26
C GLY A 120 -18.22 -5.59 24.58
N ILE A 121 -17.42 -6.44 23.95
CA ILE A 121 -17.39 -7.88 24.20
C ILE A 121 -16.95 -8.16 25.64
N ALA A 122 -15.90 -7.53 26.13
CA ALA A 122 -15.42 -7.70 27.51
C ALA A 122 -16.47 -7.27 28.56
N ALA A 123 -17.26 -6.23 28.26
CA ALA A 123 -18.35 -5.81 29.13
C ALA A 123 -19.50 -6.83 29.20
N VAL A 124 -19.81 -7.48 28.06
CA VAL A 124 -20.82 -8.54 28.00
C VAL A 124 -20.36 -9.80 28.80
N ASP A 125 -19.10 -10.22 28.62
CA ASP A 125 -18.52 -11.35 29.33
C ASP A 125 -18.57 -11.12 30.85
N ALA A 126 -18.17 -9.94 31.33
CA ALA A 126 -18.23 -9.57 32.73
C ALA A 126 -19.67 -9.56 33.29
N GLY A 127 -20.65 -9.14 32.45
CA GLY A 127 -22.07 -9.16 32.81
C GLY A 127 -22.64 -10.59 32.93
N VAL A 128 -22.20 -11.50 32.07
CA VAL A 128 -22.62 -12.91 32.11
C VAL A 128 -22.07 -13.62 33.35
N ASP A 129 -20.78 -13.41 33.67
CA ASP A 129 -20.16 -14.01 34.87
C ASP A 129 -20.84 -13.53 36.15
N ALA A 130 -21.15 -12.24 36.27
CA ALA A 130 -21.86 -11.68 37.42
C ALA A 130 -23.29 -12.22 37.53
N GLY A 131 -23.97 -12.52 36.40
CA GLY A 131 -25.30 -13.11 36.37
C GLY A 131 -25.35 -14.57 36.77
N VAL A 132 -24.33 -15.36 36.46
CA VAL A 132 -24.22 -16.78 36.81
C VAL A 132 -23.95 -16.95 38.30
N ASP A 133 -23.11 -16.08 38.88
CA ASP A 133 -22.79 -16.15 40.33
C ASP A 133 -23.98 -15.77 41.21
N ALA A 134 -24.86 -14.87 40.77
CA ALA A 134 -26.08 -14.49 41.46
C ALA A 134 -27.22 -15.56 41.40
N GLY A 135 -27.11 -16.50 40.44
CA GLY A 135 -28.14 -17.56 40.22
C GLY A 135 -27.92 -18.86 41.01
N VAL A 136 -26.77 -19.04 41.66
CA VAL A 136 -26.42 -20.29 42.36
C VAL A 136 -26.79 -20.31 43.87
N VAL A 137 -27.28 -19.19 44.40
CA VAL A 137 -27.75 -19.12 45.82
C VAL A 137 -29.27 -19.25 45.90
N ARG A 138 -29.79 -20.48 45.71
CA ARG A 138 -31.11 -20.91 46.17
C ARG A 138 -31.10 -22.39 46.50
#